data_ce2e1ec2c5adbbad9dbdc7b880eaac13
#
_entry.id   ce2e1ec2c5adbbad9dbdc7b880eaac13
#
_cell.length_a   1.000
_cell.length_b   1.000
_cell.length_c   1.000
_cell.angle_alpha   90.00
_cell.angle_beta   90.00
_cell.angle_gamma   90.00
#
_symmetry.space_group_name_H-M   'P 1'
#
loop_
_entity.id
_entity.type
_entity.pdbx_description
1 polymer ?
#
loop_
_entity_poly.entity_id
_entity_poly.type
_entity_poly.pdbx_seq_one_letter_code
_entity_poly.pdbx_strand_id
1 'polypeptide(L)'
;MKKIHIILLLLVIGGIVGMSFFIKDLTTQETFASAKDKNGKFVVVKVKLDKEKPVEYDGLKNPNYTVFYAVDKDGRKSKVVYNNSKPQDIERSEGLDLNGYMRDGYFECTKLQMKCPSKYKDNMQSAQKNIAKSDSTNTPKY
;
A
#
# COMPACT_ATOMS: atom_id res chain seq x y z
N MET A 1 3.93 -46.32 -20.48
CA MET A 1 3.20 -45.01 -20.57
C MET A 1 2.87 -44.44 -19.20
N LYS A 2 2.46 -45.26 -18.21
CA LYS A 2 2.10 -44.76 -16.86
C LYS A 2 3.22 -44.07 -16.07
N LYS A 3 4.46 -44.50 -16.20
CA LYS A 3 5.63 -43.94 -15.48
C LYS A 3 5.98 -42.51 -15.92
N ILE A 4 5.81 -42.19 -17.22
CA ILE A 4 6.10 -40.88 -17.78
C ILE A 4 5.08 -39.84 -17.25
N HIS A 5 3.82 -40.23 -17.12
CA HIS A 5 2.78 -39.36 -16.58
C HIS A 5 3.01 -39.03 -15.09
N ILE A 6 3.53 -39.98 -14.31
CA ILE A 6 3.86 -39.78 -12.90
C ILE A 6 5.03 -38.79 -12.76
N ILE A 7 6.08 -38.93 -13.60
CA ILE A 7 7.22 -38.02 -13.61
C ILE A 7 6.79 -36.62 -14.02
N LEU A 8 5.95 -36.49 -15.04
CA LEU A 8 5.40 -35.19 -15.47
C LEU A 8 4.56 -34.54 -14.39
N LEU A 9 3.71 -35.30 -13.68
CA LEU A 9 2.92 -34.84 -12.57
C LEU A 9 3.79 -34.30 -11.42
N LEU A 10 4.83 -35.02 -11.05
CA LEU A 10 5.78 -34.60 -10.01
C LEU A 10 6.53 -33.33 -10.40
N LEU A 11 6.88 -33.16 -11.68
CA LEU A 11 7.55 -31.95 -12.17
C LEU A 11 6.62 -30.73 -12.11
N VAL A 12 5.35 -30.88 -12.46
CA VAL A 12 4.34 -29.81 -12.36
C VAL A 12 4.11 -29.41 -10.90
N ILE A 13 3.94 -30.38 -10.00
CA ILE A 13 3.77 -30.10 -8.56
C ILE A 13 5.00 -29.40 -8.00
N GLY A 14 6.21 -29.86 -8.32
CA GLY A 14 7.46 -29.23 -7.92
C GLY A 14 7.59 -27.80 -8.44
N GLY A 15 7.17 -27.54 -9.66
CA GLY A 15 7.13 -26.20 -10.27
C GLY A 15 6.18 -25.25 -9.52
N ILE A 16 4.98 -25.73 -9.19
CA ILE A 16 3.97 -24.94 -8.45
C ILE A 16 4.48 -24.60 -7.03
N VAL A 17 5.04 -25.57 -6.34
CA VAL A 17 5.62 -25.38 -5.00
C VAL A 17 6.78 -24.40 -5.05
N GLY A 18 7.69 -24.54 -6.00
CA GLY A 18 8.81 -23.62 -6.20
C GLY A 18 8.35 -22.18 -6.47
N MET A 19 7.36 -22.03 -7.35
CA MET A 19 6.80 -20.71 -7.67
C MET A 19 6.07 -20.06 -6.47
N SER A 20 5.45 -20.87 -5.61
CA SER A 20 4.79 -20.38 -4.38
C SER A 20 5.78 -19.83 -3.36
N PHE A 21 7.01 -20.35 -3.30
CA PHE A 21 8.06 -19.79 -2.45
C PHE A 21 8.56 -18.43 -2.97
N PHE A 22 8.69 -18.26 -4.28
CA PHE A 22 9.10 -17.00 -4.89
C PHE A 22 8.08 -15.88 -4.68
N ILE A 23 6.78 -16.20 -4.72
CA ILE A 23 5.71 -15.20 -4.57
C ILE A 23 5.63 -14.66 -3.13
N LYS A 24 5.97 -15.45 -2.12
CA LYS A 24 5.96 -15.00 -0.71
C LYS A 24 6.91 -13.83 -0.45
N ASP A 25 8.06 -13.80 -1.10
CA ASP A 25 9.02 -12.70 -0.93
C ASP A 25 8.60 -11.39 -1.61
N LEU A 26 7.72 -11.46 -2.62
CA LEU A 26 7.25 -10.27 -3.36
C LEU A 26 6.06 -9.56 -2.71
N THR A 27 5.35 -10.22 -1.79
CA THR A 27 4.06 -9.72 -1.25
C THR A 27 4.12 -9.43 0.25
N THR A 28 5.26 -9.57 0.90
CA THR A 28 5.37 -9.35 2.34
C THR A 28 5.24 -7.85 2.64
N GLN A 29 4.08 -7.47 3.18
CA GLN A 29 3.87 -6.15 3.75
C GLN A 29 4.73 -6.05 5.01
N GLU A 30 5.82 -5.33 4.89
CA GLU A 30 6.80 -5.18 5.95
C GLU A 30 6.25 -4.28 7.06
N THR A 31 6.77 -4.49 8.26
CA THR A 31 6.63 -3.55 9.39
C THR A 31 7.92 -2.77 9.54
N PHE A 32 7.92 -1.71 10.32
CA PHE A 32 9.17 -0.97 10.60
C PHE A 32 10.24 -1.85 11.23
N ALA A 33 9.84 -2.84 12.04
CA ALA A 33 10.79 -3.80 12.61
C ALA A 33 11.44 -4.68 11.54
N SER A 34 10.62 -5.30 10.71
CA SER A 34 11.09 -6.16 9.62
C SER A 34 11.91 -5.37 8.60
N ALA A 35 11.51 -4.11 8.32
CA ALA A 35 12.28 -3.20 7.49
C ALA A 35 13.67 -2.86 8.07
N LYS A 36 13.76 -2.76 9.42
CA LYS A 36 15.02 -2.53 10.11
C LYS A 36 15.98 -3.73 9.99
N ASP A 37 15.46 -4.95 10.07
CA ASP A 37 16.25 -6.16 9.89
C ASP A 37 16.77 -6.30 8.45
N LYS A 38 16.04 -5.70 7.49
CA LYS A 38 16.41 -5.61 6.06
C LYS A 38 17.07 -4.28 5.71
N ASN A 39 17.83 -3.68 6.63
CA ASN A 39 18.44 -2.37 6.45
C ASN A 39 19.12 -2.20 5.08
N GLY A 40 18.78 -1.11 4.38
CA GLY A 40 19.27 -0.83 3.03
C GLY A 40 18.57 -1.57 1.88
N LYS A 41 17.58 -2.44 2.15
CA LYS A 41 16.73 -3.01 1.11
C LYS A 41 15.48 -2.17 0.88
N PHE A 42 15.01 -2.16 -0.37
CA PHE A 42 13.75 -1.52 -0.73
C PHE A 42 12.57 -2.34 -0.19
N VAL A 43 11.73 -1.70 0.58
CA VAL A 43 10.58 -2.34 1.23
C VAL A 43 9.32 -1.49 1.09
N VAL A 44 8.17 -2.16 1.23
CA VAL A 44 6.85 -1.52 1.27
C VAL A 44 6.25 -1.71 2.64
N VAL A 45 6.02 -0.61 3.36
CA VAL A 45 5.44 -0.63 4.71
C VAL A 45 4.08 0.04 4.70
N LYS A 46 3.06 -0.66 5.22
CA LYS A 46 1.73 -0.08 5.43
C LYS A 46 1.63 0.53 6.81
N VAL A 47 1.30 1.79 6.86
CA VAL A 47 1.27 2.58 8.09
C VAL A 47 0.03 3.47 8.16
N LYS A 48 -0.19 4.04 9.34
CA LYS A 48 -1.11 5.16 9.55
C LYS A 48 -0.31 6.39 9.98
N LEU A 49 -0.79 7.56 9.60
CA LEU A 49 -0.19 8.81 10.09
C LEU A 49 -0.35 8.91 11.61
N ASP A 50 0.73 9.23 12.30
CA ASP A 50 0.68 9.57 13.72
C ASP A 50 0.13 11.00 13.88
N LYS A 51 -1.14 11.10 14.23
CA LYS A 51 -1.83 12.40 14.39
C LYS A 51 -1.41 13.18 15.64
N GLU A 52 -0.67 12.56 16.53
CA GLU A 52 -0.14 13.23 17.72
C GLU A 52 1.01 14.18 17.39
N LYS A 53 1.67 13.97 16.25
CA LYS A 53 2.78 14.80 15.78
C LYS A 53 2.41 15.50 14.48
N PRO A 54 2.74 16.79 14.36
CA PRO A 54 2.48 17.54 13.13
C PRO A 54 3.35 17.04 11.97
N VAL A 55 2.86 17.21 10.76
CA VAL A 55 3.63 17.03 9.54
C VAL A 55 4.50 18.28 9.34
N GLU A 56 5.81 18.09 9.33
CA GLU A 56 6.79 19.16 9.12
C GLU A 56 7.01 19.33 7.61
N TYR A 57 6.60 20.49 7.09
CA TYR A 57 6.80 20.86 5.69
C TYR A 57 7.00 22.35 5.55
N ASP A 58 8.07 22.76 4.92
CA ASP A 58 8.35 24.17 4.58
C ASP A 58 8.56 24.28 3.06
N GLY A 59 7.48 24.61 2.36
CA GLY A 59 7.49 24.75 0.90
C GLY A 59 8.33 25.91 0.37
N LEU A 60 8.73 26.88 1.23
CA LEU A 60 9.56 28.01 0.82
C LEU A 60 11.05 27.67 0.90
N LYS A 61 11.45 26.91 1.92
CA LYS A 61 12.86 26.53 2.13
C LYS A 61 13.22 25.24 1.40
N ASN A 62 12.36 24.22 1.55
CA ASN A 62 12.60 22.89 0.98
C ASN A 62 11.29 22.30 0.40
N PRO A 63 10.91 22.67 -0.83
CA PRO A 63 9.65 22.23 -1.43
C PRO A 63 9.56 20.71 -1.64
N ASN A 64 10.69 20.02 -1.68
CA ASN A 64 10.78 18.57 -1.89
C ASN A 64 11.24 17.82 -0.64
N TYR A 65 10.85 18.29 0.55
CA TYR A 65 11.23 17.65 1.79
C TYR A 65 10.07 17.72 2.79
N THR A 66 9.54 16.58 3.14
CA THR A 66 8.42 16.44 4.09
C THR A 66 8.80 15.43 5.15
N VAL A 67 8.62 15.78 6.40
CA VAL A 67 8.85 14.88 7.54
C VAL A 67 7.54 14.66 8.29
N PHE A 68 7.26 13.42 8.61
CA PHE A 68 6.11 13.04 9.43
C PHE A 68 6.41 11.77 10.23
N TYR A 69 5.54 11.46 11.17
CA TYR A 69 5.61 10.24 11.95
C TYR A 69 4.49 9.31 11.55
N ALA A 70 4.80 8.03 11.50
CA ALA A 70 3.84 7.01 11.12
C ALA A 70 3.89 5.81 12.06
N VAL A 71 2.76 5.13 12.18
CA VAL A 71 2.57 3.95 13.03
C VAL A 71 2.27 2.76 12.13
N ASP A 72 3.01 1.67 12.30
CA ASP A 72 2.76 0.44 11.58
C ASP A 72 1.63 -0.39 12.22
N LYS A 73 1.30 -1.53 11.60
CA LYS A 73 0.26 -2.45 12.11
C LYS A 73 0.55 -3.01 13.52
N ASP A 74 1.82 -3.04 13.90
CA ASP A 74 2.28 -3.56 15.21
C ASP A 74 2.33 -2.44 16.27
N GLY A 75 1.91 -1.22 15.93
CA GLY A 75 1.89 -0.06 16.83
C GLY A 75 3.25 0.64 16.99
N ARG A 76 4.24 0.30 16.16
CA ARG A 76 5.56 0.93 16.22
C ARG A 76 5.55 2.24 15.46
N LYS A 77 6.08 3.27 16.11
CA LYS A 77 6.20 4.61 15.53
C LYS A 77 7.60 4.78 14.92
N SER A 78 7.66 5.36 13.73
CA SER A 78 8.91 5.73 13.08
C SER A 78 8.80 7.09 12.44
N LYS A 79 9.93 7.82 12.43
CA LYS A 79 10.10 9.03 11.65
C LYS A 79 10.17 8.66 10.17
N VAL A 80 9.42 9.35 9.32
CA VAL A 80 9.44 9.17 7.87
C VAL A 80 9.93 10.44 7.23
N VAL A 81 10.92 10.32 6.37
CA VAL A 81 11.43 11.39 5.52
C VAL A 81 10.98 11.10 4.10
N TYR A 82 10.14 11.97 3.56
CA TYR A 82 9.65 11.87 2.20
C TYR A 82 10.31 12.95 1.34
N ASN A 83 11.11 12.51 0.38
CA ASN A 83 11.88 13.39 -0.51
C ASN A 83 11.00 13.95 -1.64
N ASN A 84 9.88 14.56 -1.27
CA ASN A 84 8.96 15.22 -2.19
C ASN A 84 8.06 16.21 -1.42
N SER A 85 7.28 16.99 -2.16
CA SER A 85 6.32 17.92 -1.59
C SER A 85 5.27 17.20 -0.73
N LYS A 86 4.78 17.91 0.29
CA LYS A 86 3.71 17.40 1.15
C LYS A 86 2.48 17.04 0.32
N PRO A 87 2.00 15.79 0.36
CA PRO A 87 0.77 15.41 -0.31
C PRO A 87 -0.42 16.14 0.30
N GLN A 88 -1.33 16.60 -0.56
CA GLN A 88 -2.60 17.16 -0.10
C GLN A 88 -3.38 16.09 0.68
N ASP A 89 -4.04 16.52 1.74
CA ASP A 89 -4.90 15.66 2.56
C ASP A 89 -4.20 14.46 3.25
N ILE A 90 -2.87 14.49 3.44
CA ILE A 90 -2.14 13.42 4.15
C ILE A 90 -2.71 13.21 5.56
N GLU A 91 -3.15 14.28 6.23
CA GLU A 91 -3.77 14.24 7.56
C GLU A 91 -5.15 13.56 7.56
N ARG A 92 -5.81 13.51 6.42
CA ARG A 92 -7.13 12.88 6.24
C ARG A 92 -7.04 11.43 5.78
N SER A 93 -5.84 10.95 5.43
CA SER A 93 -5.65 9.58 4.96
C SER A 93 -5.92 8.58 6.09
N GLU A 94 -6.62 7.50 5.77
CA GLU A 94 -6.81 6.36 6.70
C GLU A 94 -5.62 5.42 6.73
N GLY A 95 -4.82 5.42 5.70
CA GLY A 95 -3.62 4.61 5.59
C GLY A 95 -2.66 5.12 4.54
N LEU A 96 -1.40 4.82 4.74
CA LEU A 96 -0.29 5.19 3.87
C LEU A 96 0.48 3.92 3.50
N ASP A 97 0.75 3.74 2.22
CA ASP A 97 1.70 2.73 1.75
C ASP A 97 3.02 3.46 1.41
N LEU A 98 4.05 3.21 2.22
CA LEU A 98 5.36 3.81 2.09
C LEU A 98 6.29 2.86 1.36
N ASN A 99 6.87 3.31 0.26
CA ASN A 99 7.89 2.57 -0.48
C ASN A 99 9.24 3.26 -0.27
N GLY A 100 10.24 2.54 0.16
CA GLY A 100 11.53 3.14 0.42
C GLY A 100 12.49 2.24 1.19
N TYR A 101 13.35 2.87 1.96
CA TYR A 101 14.45 2.20 2.67
C TYR A 101 14.41 2.55 4.16
N MET A 102 14.61 1.55 5.00
CA MET A 102 14.87 1.81 6.41
C MET A 102 16.32 2.26 6.58
N ARG A 103 16.50 3.39 7.25
CA ARG A 103 17.80 3.95 7.62
C ARG A 103 17.95 3.92 9.14
N ASP A 104 19.12 4.31 9.63
CA ASP A 104 19.37 4.41 11.06
C ASP A 104 18.47 5.49 11.69
N GLY A 105 17.38 5.03 12.32
CA GLY A 105 16.46 5.89 13.07
C GLY A 105 15.31 6.52 12.28
N TYR A 106 15.22 6.36 10.96
CA TYR A 106 14.11 6.88 10.16
C TYR A 106 13.85 6.03 8.91
N PHE A 107 12.67 6.18 8.33
CA PHE A 107 12.30 5.57 7.06
C PHE A 107 12.41 6.59 5.93
N GLU A 108 13.29 6.35 4.97
CA GLU A 108 13.43 7.16 3.76
C GLU A 108 12.40 6.71 2.73
N CYS A 109 11.35 7.53 2.55
CA CYS A 109 10.25 7.24 1.64
C CYS A 109 10.52 7.87 0.26
N THR A 110 10.56 7.03 -0.77
CA THR A 110 10.71 7.48 -2.17
C THR A 110 9.37 7.64 -2.86
N LYS A 111 8.40 6.79 -2.52
CA LYS A 111 7.04 6.85 -3.07
C LYS A 111 6.03 6.65 -1.95
N LEU A 112 5.06 7.53 -1.89
CA LEU A 112 3.97 7.50 -0.92
C LEU A 112 2.64 7.32 -1.66
N GLN A 113 1.83 6.37 -1.22
CA GLN A 113 0.47 6.17 -1.70
C GLN A 113 -0.51 6.33 -0.53
N MET A 114 -1.50 7.17 -0.71
CA MET A 114 -2.53 7.41 0.30
C MET A 114 -3.79 6.60 0.01
N LYS A 115 -4.39 6.05 1.06
CA LYS A 115 -5.71 5.43 1.02
C LYS A 115 -6.73 6.39 1.60
N CYS A 116 -7.50 7.04 0.73
CA CYS A 116 -8.61 7.90 1.13
C CYS A 116 -9.92 7.13 1.00
N PRO A 117 -10.69 6.91 2.08
CA PRO A 117 -11.94 6.13 2.04
C PRO A 117 -13.06 6.81 1.26
N SER A 118 -13.05 8.13 1.20
CA SER A 118 -14.11 8.93 0.57
C SER A 118 -14.25 8.69 -0.93
N LYS A 119 -13.17 8.48 -1.67
CA LYS A 119 -13.24 8.27 -3.14
C LYS A 119 -13.88 6.94 -3.54
N TYR A 120 -13.75 5.90 -2.71
CA TYR A 120 -14.38 4.61 -3.01
C TYR A 120 -15.87 4.60 -2.69
N LYS A 121 -16.31 5.30 -1.63
CA LYS A 121 -17.73 5.39 -1.27
C LYS A 121 -18.51 6.23 -2.28
N ASP A 122 -17.96 7.33 -2.74
CA ASP A 122 -18.60 8.21 -3.73
C ASP A 122 -18.76 7.52 -5.09
N ASN A 123 -17.76 6.75 -5.52
CA ASN A 123 -17.83 5.99 -6.77
C ASN A 123 -18.84 4.83 -6.69
N MET A 124 -18.94 4.13 -5.56
CA MET A 124 -19.95 3.08 -5.38
C MET A 124 -21.37 3.64 -5.30
N GLN A 125 -21.58 4.76 -4.63
CA GLN A 125 -22.89 5.42 -4.55
C GLN A 125 -23.31 6.01 -5.90
N SER A 126 -22.37 6.54 -6.67
CA SER A 126 -22.62 7.05 -8.02
C SER A 126 -22.96 5.92 -9.00
N ALA A 127 -22.27 4.79 -8.91
CA ALA A 127 -22.56 3.60 -9.71
C ALA A 127 -23.93 3.00 -9.38
N GLN A 128 -24.31 2.89 -8.09
CA GLN A 128 -25.62 2.41 -7.68
C GLN A 128 -26.77 3.35 -8.09
N LYS A 129 -26.56 4.67 -8.02
CA LYS A 129 -27.55 5.65 -8.51
C LYS A 129 -27.79 5.56 -10.00
N ASN A 130 -26.75 5.28 -10.77
CA ASN A 130 -26.88 5.14 -12.23
C ASN A 130 -27.60 3.85 -12.63
N ILE A 131 -27.40 2.76 -11.90
CA ILE A 131 -28.10 1.48 -12.12
C ILE A 131 -29.58 1.63 -11.76
N ALA A 132 -29.92 2.26 -10.62
CA ALA A 132 -31.30 2.48 -10.22
C ALA A 132 -32.07 3.43 -11.17
N LYS A 133 -31.38 4.32 -11.88
CA LYS A 133 -31.99 5.26 -12.83
C LYS A 133 -32.24 4.65 -14.21
N SER A 134 -31.52 3.61 -14.59
CA SER A 134 -31.71 2.89 -15.85
C SER A 134 -32.88 1.90 -15.82
N ASP A 135 -33.29 1.46 -14.62
CA ASP A 135 -34.38 0.51 -14.47
C ASP A 135 -35.80 1.16 -14.49
N SER A 136 -35.82 2.51 -14.33
CA SER A 136 -37.12 3.26 -14.27
C SER A 136 -37.63 3.75 -15.63
N THR A 137 -36.90 3.53 -16.72
CA THR A 137 -37.26 4.08 -18.04
C THR A 137 -37.72 3.03 -19.04
N ASN A 138 -37.87 1.77 -18.65
CA ASN A 138 -38.24 0.72 -19.57
C ASN A 138 -39.57 0.02 -19.17
N THR A 139 -40.62 0.82 -19.01
CA THR A 139 -42.00 0.27 -18.98
C THR A 139 -42.63 0.45 -20.35
N PRO A 140 -42.84 -0.60 -21.14
CA PRO A 140 -43.58 -0.49 -22.39
C PRO A 140 -45.04 -0.22 -22.05
N LYS A 141 -45.57 0.90 -22.52
CA LYS A 141 -47.01 1.15 -22.59
C LYS A 141 -47.61 0.27 -23.69
N TYR A 142 -48.39 -0.66 -23.29
CA TYR A 142 -49.38 -1.29 -24.17
C TYR A 142 -50.70 -0.55 -24.03
#